data_1a0ae29998f1dbca1bbcb56cdf0f9041
#
_entry.id   1a0ae29998f1dbca1bbcb56cdf0f9041
#
_cell.length_a   1.000
_cell.length_b   1.000
_cell.length_c   1.000
_cell.angle_alpha   90.00
_cell.angle_beta   90.00
_cell.angle_gamma   90.00
#
_symmetry.space_group_name_H-M   'P 1'
#
loop_
_entity.id
_entity.type
_entity.pdbx_description
1 polymer ?
#
loop_
_entity_poly.entity_id
_entity_poly.type
_entity_poly.pdbx_seq_one_letter_code
_entity_poly.pdbx_strand_id
1 'polypeptide(L)'
;MRTPLIIATAVLLIGSFVLVAGGEEVPSGTDFNHGIRPLLAAACFTCHGPDENKREAELRLDIHEGLTGVSSADIPIVTPHDPAKSELYQRLTHSDPSQRMPPPDALHQLTVSEIERIKSWIEQGGNWDEHWAFIAPERPELPTVKRPSWARQPLDLFILSKLESQGLEPNREADPRTLVRRVTFDLTGFPPTSAEVDRFLADQSDNAYERLVDRLLNSPRFGERLAVDWLDAARYADTHGYHEDFHRDMWPWRDWVIRALNQNMPFDQFATEQIAGDLLPNATNQQQVATGFNRNHGVTASGISEEYRVEYVIDRVKTTSAVFLGLTMGCAQCHDHKYDPITQKDFYRFFAYFNTITDKGVENRSGNVDPLIRVEDPIMLAATKEAEKRLQSIASEMDKVHQVRRPEIEKWLTGLQKGDLTSPQPVFREPIFGLVAHFHLDEREGNRVVNGTGGEAGHVRGQAEWVEDAQRKSLRFDGQTHVDLGDRAAFDRLDAFSFGGWIYPERESNLL
;
A
#
# COMPACT_ATOMS: atom_id res chain seq x y z
N MET A 1 -37.21 -44.65 -22.62
CA MET A 1 -37.03 -45.64 -21.55
C MET A 1 -35.77 -45.32 -20.76
N ARG A 2 -35.97 -45.08 -19.47
CA ARG A 2 -35.00 -45.08 -18.35
C ARG A 2 -33.95 -43.96 -18.27
N THR A 3 -34.35 -42.84 -17.67
CA THR A 3 -33.55 -42.15 -16.65
C THR A 3 -33.32 -43.09 -15.45
N PRO A 4 -32.17 -42.95 -14.77
CA PRO A 4 -32.25 -42.59 -13.36
C PRO A 4 -31.17 -41.59 -12.97
N LEU A 5 -31.57 -40.54 -12.23
CA LEU A 5 -31.40 -40.43 -10.77
C LEU A 5 -29.94 -40.48 -10.28
N ILE A 6 -29.24 -39.30 -10.33
CA ILE A 6 -28.15 -38.97 -9.43
C ILE A 6 -28.44 -37.55 -8.91
N ILE A 7 -29.40 -37.46 -8.01
CA ILE A 7 -29.60 -36.33 -7.11
C ILE A 7 -29.77 -36.98 -5.75
N ALA A 8 -28.75 -37.06 -4.96
CA ALA A 8 -28.75 -37.16 -3.50
C ALA A 8 -27.40 -37.63 -2.99
N THR A 9 -26.43 -36.75 -2.90
CA THR A 9 -25.32 -36.87 -1.92
C THR A 9 -24.45 -35.61 -1.89
N ALA A 10 -25.05 -34.44 -1.88
CA ALA A 10 -24.31 -33.16 -1.71
C ALA A 10 -24.96 -32.24 -0.66
N VAL A 11 -25.63 -32.86 0.32
CA VAL A 11 -26.21 -32.12 1.45
C VAL A 11 -25.95 -32.95 2.69
N LEU A 12 -24.71 -32.85 3.24
CA LEU A 12 -24.43 -33.26 4.63
C LEU A 12 -22.92 -33.15 4.92
N LEU A 13 -22.34 -31.93 4.66
CA LEU A 13 -21.05 -31.51 5.24
C LEU A 13 -21.16 -30.02 5.64
N ILE A 14 -22.33 -29.64 6.16
CA ILE A 14 -22.49 -28.46 7.04
C ILE A 14 -22.61 -29.06 8.43
N GLY A 15 -21.53 -29.50 8.93
CA GLY A 15 -21.44 -30.05 10.26
C GLY A 15 -20.16 -29.62 10.92
N SER A 16 -20.33 -28.74 11.92
CA SER A 16 -19.36 -28.50 12.97
C SER A 16 -18.12 -27.66 12.55
N PHE A 17 -18.32 -26.42 12.10
CA PHE A 17 -17.52 -25.38 12.68
C PHE A 17 -17.96 -25.29 14.15
N VAL A 18 -17.33 -26.10 15.00
CA VAL A 18 -17.16 -25.76 16.39
C VAL A 18 -16.41 -24.44 16.33
N LEU A 19 -17.12 -23.33 16.51
CA LEU A 19 -16.56 -22.16 17.15
C LEU A 19 -16.00 -22.70 18.47
N VAL A 20 -14.72 -23.07 18.46
CA VAL A 20 -13.88 -22.87 19.62
C VAL A 20 -13.87 -21.34 19.73
N ALA A 21 -14.89 -20.80 20.42
CA ALA A 21 -14.71 -19.61 21.20
C ALA A 21 -13.50 -19.96 22.05
N GLY A 22 -12.32 -19.54 21.64
CA GLY A 22 -11.21 -19.33 22.53
C GLY A 22 -11.79 -18.38 23.55
N GLY A 23 -12.27 -18.92 24.65
CA GLY A 23 -12.49 -18.14 25.85
C GLY A 23 -11.11 -17.57 26.11
N GLU A 24 -10.88 -16.31 25.79
CA GLU A 24 -9.96 -15.50 26.55
C GLU A 24 -10.40 -15.78 27.97
N GLU A 25 -9.56 -16.49 28.73
CA GLU A 25 -9.70 -16.51 30.19
C GLU A 25 -9.71 -15.04 30.57
N VAL A 26 -10.90 -14.53 30.83
CA VAL A 26 -11.05 -13.24 31.50
C VAL A 26 -10.13 -13.34 32.68
N PRO A 27 -9.10 -12.49 32.82
CA PRO A 27 -8.17 -12.57 33.91
C PRO A 27 -9.01 -12.70 35.17
N SER A 28 -8.78 -13.76 35.94
CA SER A 28 -9.55 -14.08 37.15
C SER A 28 -9.16 -13.13 38.30
N GLY A 29 -9.05 -11.82 37.96
CA GLY A 29 -8.52 -10.79 38.84
C GLY A 29 -9.48 -9.63 38.97
N THR A 30 -9.43 -9.05 40.10
CA THR A 30 -9.92 -7.77 40.50
C THR A 30 -9.05 -6.63 39.93
N ASP A 31 -8.27 -6.92 38.88
CA ASP A 31 -7.54 -5.92 38.08
C ASP A 31 -8.53 -4.91 37.49
N PHE A 32 -8.27 -3.64 37.72
CA PHE A 32 -9.21 -2.59 37.32
C PHE A 32 -9.37 -2.51 35.84
N ASN A 33 -8.27 -2.52 35.06
CA ASN A 33 -8.31 -2.31 33.62
C ASN A 33 -8.91 -3.50 32.87
N HIS A 34 -8.63 -4.75 33.27
CA HIS A 34 -9.07 -5.94 32.54
C HIS A 34 -10.33 -6.58 33.16
N GLY A 35 -10.57 -6.36 34.44
CA GLY A 35 -11.68 -6.98 35.18
C GLY A 35 -12.86 -6.05 35.48
N ILE A 36 -12.62 -4.82 35.88
CA ILE A 36 -13.65 -3.91 36.43
C ILE A 36 -14.04 -2.82 35.43
N ARG A 37 -13.07 -2.09 34.83
CA ARG A 37 -13.35 -1.04 33.86
C ARG A 37 -14.27 -1.50 32.69
N PRO A 38 -14.11 -2.69 32.08
CA PRO A 38 -15.03 -3.17 31.08
C PRO A 38 -16.46 -3.33 31.53
N LEU A 39 -16.66 -3.77 32.81
CA LEU A 39 -18.00 -3.91 33.37
C LEU A 39 -18.66 -2.55 33.60
N LEU A 40 -17.91 -1.59 34.17
CA LEU A 40 -18.39 -0.21 34.34
C LEU A 40 -18.68 0.46 32.98
N ALA A 41 -17.83 0.26 32.01
CA ALA A 41 -18.02 0.80 30.64
C ALA A 41 -19.28 0.26 29.96
N ALA A 42 -19.53 -1.05 30.08
CA ALA A 42 -20.70 -1.69 29.47
C ALA A 42 -22.00 -1.28 30.15
N ALA A 43 -22.02 -1.25 31.51
CA ALA A 43 -23.24 -1.12 32.27
C ALA A 43 -23.50 0.31 32.78
N CYS A 44 -22.49 1.16 32.99
CA CYS A 44 -22.62 2.43 33.72
C CYS A 44 -22.27 3.67 32.88
N PHE A 45 -21.22 3.62 31.99
CA PHE A 45 -20.69 4.82 31.31
C PHE A 45 -21.68 5.48 30.35
N THR A 46 -22.73 4.80 29.93
CA THR A 46 -23.77 5.43 29.08
C THR A 46 -24.47 6.60 29.83
N CYS A 47 -24.67 6.45 31.16
CA CYS A 47 -25.32 7.45 32.02
C CYS A 47 -24.35 8.07 33.04
N HIS A 48 -23.24 7.43 33.35
CA HIS A 48 -22.26 7.89 34.34
C HIS A 48 -20.84 7.91 33.76
N GLY A 49 -20.71 8.37 32.54
CA GLY A 49 -19.47 8.44 31.78
C GLY A 49 -19.16 9.83 31.22
N PRO A 50 -18.32 9.91 30.17
CA PRO A 50 -17.81 11.17 29.64
C PRO A 50 -18.86 12.05 28.95
N ASP A 51 -19.92 11.48 28.36
CA ASP A 51 -20.91 12.21 27.57
C ASP A 51 -21.78 13.10 28.48
N GLU A 52 -21.53 14.41 28.48
CA GLU A 52 -22.25 15.39 29.28
C GLU A 52 -23.75 15.47 28.99
N ASN A 53 -24.14 15.16 27.73
CA ASN A 53 -25.54 15.23 27.32
C ASN A 53 -26.39 14.05 27.84
N LYS A 54 -25.72 12.95 28.23
CA LYS A 54 -26.37 11.72 28.73
C LYS A 54 -26.07 11.47 30.21
N ARG A 55 -25.26 12.34 30.81
CA ARG A 55 -24.81 12.15 32.18
C ARG A 55 -25.95 12.38 33.18
N GLU A 56 -26.15 11.38 34.02
CA GLU A 56 -27.15 11.45 35.10
C GLU A 56 -26.44 11.69 36.44
N ALA A 57 -27.10 12.47 37.30
CA ALA A 57 -26.63 12.78 38.66
C ALA A 57 -25.24 13.42 38.75
N GLU A 58 -24.73 14.00 37.64
CA GLU A 58 -23.36 14.55 37.52
C GLU A 58 -22.25 13.56 37.90
N LEU A 59 -22.56 12.28 37.96
CA LEU A 59 -21.64 11.22 38.39
C LEU A 59 -20.77 10.73 37.20
N ARG A 60 -19.45 10.63 37.43
CA ARG A 60 -18.43 10.15 36.50
C ARG A 60 -17.75 8.88 37.08
N LEU A 61 -18.11 7.69 36.59
CA LEU A 61 -17.48 6.43 37.01
C LEU A 61 -16.28 6.04 36.13
N ASP A 62 -15.99 6.83 35.10
CA ASP A 62 -14.89 6.65 34.16
C ASP A 62 -13.60 7.36 34.59
N ILE A 63 -13.63 8.18 35.65
CA ILE A 63 -12.49 8.91 36.20
C ILE A 63 -12.28 8.58 37.67
N HIS A 64 -11.05 8.77 38.14
CA HIS A 64 -10.63 8.48 39.50
C HIS A 64 -11.48 9.25 40.56
N GLU A 65 -11.62 10.56 40.34
CA GLU A 65 -12.36 11.45 41.24
C GLU A 65 -13.82 11.05 41.38
N GLY A 66 -14.42 10.50 40.33
CA GLY A 66 -15.80 10.03 40.38
C GLY A 66 -15.99 8.75 41.18
N LEU A 67 -15.03 7.82 41.10
CA LEU A 67 -15.07 6.58 41.89
C LEU A 67 -14.70 6.79 43.40
N THR A 68 -13.77 7.70 43.63
CA THR A 68 -13.33 8.03 45.02
C THR A 68 -14.15 9.14 45.69
N GLY A 69 -15.04 9.75 44.93
CA GLY A 69 -15.92 10.83 45.40
C GLY A 69 -17.12 10.34 46.21
N VAL A 70 -18.02 11.27 46.46
CA VAL A 70 -19.30 11.02 47.16
C VAL A 70 -20.46 11.29 46.19
N SER A 71 -21.56 10.61 46.41
CA SER A 71 -22.82 10.87 45.71
C SER A 71 -23.51 12.15 46.17
N SER A 72 -24.60 12.52 45.52
CA SER A 72 -25.47 13.61 45.92
C SER A 72 -26.09 13.44 47.32
N ALA A 73 -26.07 12.22 47.87
CA ALA A 73 -26.52 11.89 49.19
C ALA A 73 -25.36 11.88 50.23
N ASP A 74 -24.19 12.38 49.85
CA ASP A 74 -22.97 12.42 50.67
C ASP A 74 -22.46 11.02 51.10
N ILE A 75 -22.76 10.00 50.30
CA ILE A 75 -22.31 8.61 50.50
C ILE A 75 -21.13 8.35 49.58
N PRO A 76 -20.01 7.75 50.05
CA PRO A 76 -18.88 7.40 49.19
C PRO A 76 -19.29 6.42 48.08
N ILE A 77 -18.91 6.70 46.84
CA ILE A 77 -19.18 5.83 45.68
C ILE A 77 -18.49 4.48 45.92
N VAL A 78 -17.20 4.50 46.24
CA VAL A 78 -16.42 3.33 46.68
C VAL A 78 -15.75 3.63 48.00
N THR A 79 -16.05 2.81 48.99
CA THR A 79 -15.33 2.81 50.28
C THR A 79 -14.31 1.65 50.21
N PRO A 80 -12.99 1.92 50.24
CA PRO A 80 -11.99 0.88 50.20
C PRO A 80 -12.22 -0.19 51.31
N HIS A 81 -12.16 -1.46 50.88
CA HIS A 81 -12.33 -2.64 51.74
C HIS A 81 -13.74 -2.83 52.32
N ASP A 82 -14.72 -1.98 52.03
CA ASP A 82 -16.07 -2.06 52.61
C ASP A 82 -17.19 -1.92 51.55
N PRO A 83 -17.58 -3.02 50.89
CA PRO A 83 -18.68 -3.00 49.94
C PRO A 83 -20.01 -2.51 50.54
N ALA A 84 -20.27 -2.83 51.80
CA ALA A 84 -21.52 -2.45 52.46
C ALA A 84 -21.67 -0.93 52.64
N LYS A 85 -20.57 -0.17 52.69
CA LYS A 85 -20.56 1.29 52.74
C LYS A 85 -20.32 1.94 51.37
N SER A 86 -20.13 1.17 50.32
CA SER A 86 -19.93 1.65 48.97
C SER A 86 -21.27 1.82 48.26
N GLU A 87 -21.65 3.05 47.85
CA GLU A 87 -22.92 3.28 47.18
C GLU A 87 -23.00 2.50 45.86
N LEU A 88 -21.92 2.37 45.14
CA LEU A 88 -21.84 1.54 43.91
C LEU A 88 -22.38 0.14 44.19
N TYR A 89 -21.89 -0.57 45.23
CA TYR A 89 -22.33 -1.93 45.56
C TYR A 89 -23.75 -1.99 46.10
N GLN A 90 -24.14 -1.01 46.92
CA GLN A 90 -25.51 -0.89 47.41
C GLN A 90 -26.52 -0.75 46.27
N ARG A 91 -26.22 0.08 45.28
CA ARG A 91 -27.05 0.26 44.07
C ARG A 91 -27.13 -0.99 43.21
N LEU A 92 -26.02 -1.71 43.02
CA LEU A 92 -26.00 -2.96 42.27
C LEU A 92 -26.88 -4.06 42.90
N THR A 93 -27.00 -4.07 44.24
CA THR A 93 -27.68 -5.12 44.98
C THR A 93 -29.02 -4.66 45.60
N HIS A 94 -29.49 -3.45 45.27
CA HIS A 94 -30.70 -2.90 45.86
C HIS A 94 -31.94 -3.73 45.53
N SER A 95 -32.78 -4.02 46.56
CA SER A 95 -33.99 -4.83 46.39
C SER A 95 -35.10 -4.12 45.60
N ASP A 96 -35.19 -2.78 45.74
CA ASP A 96 -36.13 -1.97 45.01
C ASP A 96 -35.61 -1.71 43.59
N PRO A 97 -36.31 -2.18 42.52
CA PRO A 97 -35.89 -2.00 41.16
C PRO A 97 -35.75 -0.52 40.72
N SER A 98 -36.47 0.40 41.37
CA SER A 98 -36.39 1.83 41.06
C SER A 98 -35.12 2.50 41.55
N GLN A 99 -34.41 1.86 42.49
CA GLN A 99 -33.15 2.35 43.06
C GLN A 99 -31.95 1.52 42.63
N ARG A 100 -32.21 0.34 42.02
CA ARG A 100 -31.15 -0.54 41.54
C ARG A 100 -30.50 0.00 40.30
N MET A 101 -29.18 -0.16 40.19
CA MET A 101 -28.38 0.15 39.01
C MET A 101 -27.71 -1.13 38.48
N PRO A 102 -27.59 -1.29 37.18
CA PRO A 102 -28.27 -0.50 36.10
C PRO A 102 -29.80 -0.61 36.21
N PRO A 103 -30.57 0.40 35.72
CA PRO A 103 -32.03 0.32 35.67
C PRO A 103 -32.49 -0.92 34.90
N PRO A 104 -33.70 -1.47 35.18
CA PRO A 104 -34.16 -2.70 34.54
C PRO A 104 -34.25 -2.65 33.01
N ASP A 105 -34.37 -1.46 32.42
CA ASP A 105 -34.45 -1.20 30.97
C ASP A 105 -33.07 -0.88 30.35
N ALA A 106 -32.00 -0.86 31.12
CA ALA A 106 -30.66 -0.67 30.59
C ALA A 106 -30.26 -1.81 29.60
N LEU A 107 -29.54 -1.44 28.57
CA LEU A 107 -29.12 -2.38 27.50
C LEU A 107 -28.25 -3.53 28.00
N HIS A 108 -27.47 -3.28 29.06
CA HIS A 108 -26.60 -4.28 29.66
C HIS A 108 -26.91 -4.38 31.17
N GLN A 109 -27.25 -5.60 31.60
CA GLN A 109 -27.50 -5.96 32.99
C GLN A 109 -26.31 -6.79 33.48
N LEU A 110 -25.78 -6.46 34.66
CA LEU A 110 -24.70 -7.24 35.26
C LEU A 110 -25.21 -8.58 35.79
N THR A 111 -24.47 -9.63 35.53
CA THR A 111 -24.69 -10.95 36.10
C THR A 111 -24.27 -11.00 37.55
N VAL A 112 -24.73 -12.01 38.27
CA VAL A 112 -24.35 -12.23 39.70
C VAL A 112 -22.82 -12.35 39.83
N SER A 113 -22.17 -13.06 38.88
CA SER A 113 -20.71 -13.23 38.91
C SER A 113 -19.95 -11.93 38.68
N GLU A 114 -20.49 -11.03 37.84
CA GLU A 114 -19.90 -9.70 37.58
C GLU A 114 -20.07 -8.77 38.79
N ILE A 115 -21.23 -8.83 39.47
CA ILE A 115 -21.46 -8.10 40.71
C ILE A 115 -20.50 -8.59 41.82
N GLU A 116 -20.33 -9.90 41.97
CA GLU A 116 -19.35 -10.45 42.94
C GLU A 116 -17.90 -10.08 42.57
N ARG A 117 -17.56 -9.90 41.32
CA ARG A 117 -16.25 -9.40 40.91
C ARG A 117 -16.04 -7.94 41.34
N ILE A 118 -17.03 -7.07 41.14
CA ILE A 118 -17.00 -5.69 41.61
C ILE A 118 -16.89 -5.65 43.14
N LYS A 119 -17.63 -6.48 43.84
CA LYS A 119 -17.53 -6.61 45.31
C LYS A 119 -16.12 -6.99 45.76
N SER A 120 -15.56 -8.04 45.14
CA SER A 120 -14.21 -8.50 45.46
C SER A 120 -13.13 -7.43 45.18
N TRP A 121 -13.31 -6.63 44.12
CA TRP A 121 -12.45 -5.49 43.84
C TRP A 121 -12.52 -4.43 44.96
N ILE A 122 -13.72 -4.07 45.41
CA ILE A 122 -13.90 -3.14 46.56
C ILE A 122 -13.26 -3.71 47.84
N GLU A 123 -13.45 -5.00 48.13
CA GLU A 123 -12.85 -5.69 49.28
C GLU A 123 -11.32 -5.65 49.26
N GLN A 124 -10.70 -5.66 48.06
CA GLN A 124 -9.26 -5.55 47.87
C GLN A 124 -8.73 -4.11 47.84
N GLY A 125 -9.60 -3.13 48.09
CA GLY A 125 -9.22 -1.73 48.20
C GLY A 125 -9.86 -0.78 47.20
N GLY A 126 -10.54 -1.30 46.16
CA GLY A 126 -11.22 -0.49 45.15
C GLY A 126 -10.25 0.39 44.35
N ASN A 127 -9.03 -0.13 44.08
CA ASN A 127 -7.98 0.65 43.42
C ASN A 127 -8.37 0.97 41.96
N TRP A 128 -8.15 2.23 41.61
CA TRP A 128 -8.30 2.73 40.25
C TRP A 128 -6.94 2.81 39.53
N ASP A 129 -6.90 2.42 38.28
CA ASP A 129 -5.70 2.54 37.45
C ASP A 129 -5.98 3.42 36.22
N GLU A 130 -4.96 4.09 35.72
CA GLU A 130 -5.03 4.74 34.42
C GLU A 130 -5.40 3.75 33.32
N HIS A 131 -5.94 4.24 32.21
CA HIS A 131 -6.30 3.36 31.11
C HIS A 131 -5.06 2.65 30.54
N TRP A 132 -5.12 1.34 30.43
CA TRP A 132 -3.99 0.46 30.09
C TRP A 132 -3.20 0.91 28.85
N ALA A 133 -3.87 1.51 27.83
CA ALA A 133 -3.22 1.97 26.60
C ALA A 133 -2.27 3.17 26.82
N PHE A 134 -2.36 3.85 27.96
CA PHE A 134 -1.52 5.00 28.31
C PHE A 134 -0.51 4.71 29.44
N ILE A 135 -0.54 3.48 29.97
CA ILE A 135 0.46 3.03 30.95
C ILE A 135 1.71 2.59 30.17
N ALA A 136 2.86 3.14 30.50
CA ALA A 136 4.11 2.73 29.90
C ALA A 136 4.39 1.25 30.17
N PRO A 137 4.72 0.43 29.15
CA PRO A 137 4.98 -0.98 29.37
C PRO A 137 6.25 -1.18 30.24
N GLU A 138 6.12 -1.99 31.25
CA GLU A 138 7.24 -2.41 32.11
C GLU A 138 7.76 -3.78 31.69
N ARG A 139 9.06 -4.02 31.92
CA ARG A 139 9.64 -5.32 31.62
C ARG A 139 9.20 -6.33 32.69
N PRO A 140 8.41 -7.36 32.33
CA PRO A 140 7.93 -8.33 33.29
C PRO A 140 9.06 -9.22 33.84
N GLU A 141 8.92 -9.75 35.04
CA GLU A 141 9.78 -10.79 35.58
C GLU A 141 9.66 -12.08 34.75
N LEU A 142 10.78 -12.76 34.58
CA LEU A 142 10.79 -14.02 33.85
C LEU A 142 10.06 -15.10 34.67
N PRO A 143 9.10 -15.82 34.10
CA PRO A 143 8.34 -16.82 34.80
C PRO A 143 9.21 -18.03 35.16
N THR A 144 8.96 -18.60 36.32
CA THR A 144 9.56 -19.88 36.73
C THR A 144 8.84 -21.03 35.98
N VAL A 145 9.61 -21.90 35.34
CA VAL A 145 9.09 -23.03 34.56
C VAL A 145 9.70 -24.36 35.04
N LYS A 146 9.03 -25.46 34.78
CA LYS A 146 9.48 -26.81 35.18
C LYS A 146 10.67 -27.30 34.34
N ARG A 147 10.77 -26.86 33.07
CA ARG A 147 11.79 -27.31 32.11
C ARG A 147 12.57 -26.13 31.50
N PRO A 148 13.37 -25.40 32.30
CA PRO A 148 14.07 -24.21 31.81
C PRO A 148 15.09 -24.50 30.69
N SER A 149 15.58 -25.74 30.60
CA SER A 149 16.51 -26.15 29.55
C SER A 149 15.92 -26.24 28.15
N TRP A 150 14.60 -26.21 28.01
CA TRP A 150 13.93 -26.13 26.71
C TRP A 150 14.03 -24.72 26.09
N ALA A 151 13.99 -23.70 26.93
CA ALA A 151 14.04 -22.31 26.50
C ALA A 151 15.44 -21.97 25.95
N ARG A 152 15.49 -21.35 24.77
CA ARG A 152 16.72 -20.84 24.13
C ARG A 152 16.89 -19.33 24.39
N GLN A 153 15.79 -18.63 24.64
CA GLN A 153 15.75 -17.19 24.92
C GLN A 153 14.67 -16.86 25.96
N PRO A 154 14.73 -15.68 26.59
CA PRO A 154 13.76 -15.29 27.63
C PRO A 154 12.30 -15.39 27.21
N LEU A 155 11.99 -15.10 25.94
CA LEU A 155 10.62 -15.18 25.43
C LEU A 155 10.05 -16.61 25.50
N ASP A 156 10.88 -17.62 25.32
CA ASP A 156 10.46 -19.01 25.39
C ASP A 156 9.97 -19.41 26.78
N LEU A 157 10.44 -18.73 27.84
CA LEU A 157 9.99 -19.00 29.22
C LEU A 157 8.50 -18.60 29.40
N PHE A 158 8.06 -17.50 28.79
CA PHE A 158 6.65 -17.12 28.82
C PHE A 158 5.76 -18.11 28.07
N ILE A 159 6.20 -18.57 26.89
CA ILE A 159 5.50 -19.60 26.13
C ILE A 159 5.43 -20.91 26.92
N LEU A 160 6.56 -21.34 27.49
CA LEU A 160 6.62 -22.58 28.24
C LEU A 160 5.77 -22.51 29.52
N SER A 161 5.80 -21.39 30.25
CA SER A 161 4.97 -21.17 31.43
C SER A 161 3.47 -21.30 31.10
N LYS A 162 3.03 -20.71 29.97
CA LYS A 162 1.64 -20.84 29.52
C LYS A 162 1.28 -22.27 29.13
N LEU A 163 2.16 -22.97 28.40
CA LEU A 163 1.97 -24.40 28.07
C LEU A 163 1.85 -25.25 29.36
N GLU A 164 2.78 -25.08 30.29
CA GLU A 164 2.78 -25.82 31.55
C GLU A 164 1.53 -25.54 32.41
N SER A 165 1.00 -24.31 32.41
CA SER A 165 -0.24 -23.96 33.11
C SER A 165 -1.47 -24.69 32.53
N GLN A 166 -1.42 -25.02 31.25
CA GLN A 166 -2.46 -25.77 30.53
C GLN A 166 -2.21 -27.30 30.56
N GLY A 167 -1.17 -27.75 31.23
CA GLY A 167 -0.78 -29.17 31.21
C GLY A 167 -0.25 -29.66 29.87
N LEU A 168 0.18 -28.75 28.99
CA LEU A 168 0.69 -29.05 27.66
C LEU A 168 2.22 -29.07 27.65
N GLU A 169 2.77 -29.83 26.71
CA GLU A 169 4.20 -29.86 26.43
C GLU A 169 4.49 -29.26 25.05
N PRO A 170 5.67 -28.62 24.87
CA PRO A 170 6.12 -28.20 23.55
C PRO A 170 6.26 -29.39 22.60
N ASN A 171 5.85 -29.20 21.37
CA ASN A 171 6.12 -30.18 20.31
C ASN A 171 7.63 -30.35 20.05
N ARG A 172 8.00 -31.45 19.41
CA ARG A 172 9.36 -31.65 18.89
C ARG A 172 9.66 -30.59 17.85
N GLU A 173 10.92 -30.22 17.75
CA GLU A 173 11.42 -29.37 16.67
C GLU A 173 11.07 -29.96 15.30
N ALA A 174 10.72 -29.10 14.35
CA ALA A 174 10.40 -29.50 12.99
C ALA A 174 11.64 -30.11 12.32
N ASP A 175 11.43 -31.06 11.40
CA ASP A 175 12.54 -31.58 10.57
C ASP A 175 13.16 -30.48 9.72
N PRO A 176 14.43 -30.60 9.32
CA PRO A 176 15.15 -29.54 8.62
C PRO A 176 14.49 -29.07 7.33
N ARG A 177 13.78 -29.92 6.56
CA ARG A 177 13.06 -29.51 5.34
C ARG A 177 11.84 -28.66 5.66
N THR A 178 11.09 -29.03 6.68
CA THR A 178 9.97 -28.25 7.18
C THR A 178 10.45 -26.91 7.74
N LEU A 179 11.56 -26.91 8.48
CA LEU A 179 12.12 -25.71 9.08
C LEU A 179 12.56 -24.68 8.03
N VAL A 180 13.36 -25.09 7.05
CA VAL A 180 13.79 -24.18 5.97
C VAL A 180 12.60 -23.64 5.16
N ARG A 181 11.59 -24.49 4.91
CA ARG A 181 10.37 -24.04 4.22
C ARG A 181 9.63 -22.96 5.01
N ARG A 182 9.41 -23.19 6.30
CA ARG A 182 8.69 -22.25 7.17
C ARG A 182 9.40 -20.90 7.24
N VAL A 183 10.66 -20.89 7.63
CA VAL A 183 11.41 -19.65 7.82
C VAL A 183 11.57 -18.86 6.52
N THR A 184 11.78 -19.55 5.38
CA THR A 184 11.89 -18.87 4.09
C THR A 184 10.56 -18.24 3.71
N PHE A 185 9.46 -18.97 3.89
CA PHE A 185 8.12 -18.44 3.58
C PHE A 185 7.72 -17.28 4.50
N ASP A 186 7.99 -17.39 5.80
CA ASP A 186 7.67 -16.35 6.77
C ASP A 186 8.44 -15.04 6.50
N LEU A 187 9.74 -15.17 6.19
CA LEU A 187 10.60 -13.99 5.99
C LEU A 187 10.54 -13.40 4.59
N THR A 188 10.17 -14.18 3.57
CA THR A 188 10.22 -13.70 2.17
C THR A 188 8.89 -13.77 1.43
N GLY A 189 7.89 -14.47 1.97
CA GLY A 189 6.62 -14.73 1.29
C GLY A 189 6.70 -15.81 0.20
N PHE A 190 7.87 -16.41 -0.03
CA PHE A 190 8.09 -17.42 -1.05
C PHE A 190 8.63 -18.74 -0.46
N PRO A 191 8.30 -19.89 -1.05
CA PRO A 191 8.94 -21.14 -0.66
C PRO A 191 10.41 -21.14 -1.10
N PRO A 192 11.30 -21.88 -0.41
CA PRO A 192 12.68 -22.05 -0.84
C PRO A 192 12.75 -22.83 -2.15
N THR A 193 13.75 -22.55 -2.96
CA THR A 193 14.11 -23.38 -4.11
C THR A 193 14.71 -24.72 -3.66
N SER A 194 14.67 -25.75 -4.52
CA SER A 194 15.29 -27.05 -4.22
C SER A 194 16.77 -26.90 -3.86
N ALA A 195 17.51 -26.05 -4.60
CA ALA A 195 18.93 -25.78 -4.33
C ALA A 195 19.17 -25.12 -2.95
N GLU A 196 18.27 -24.28 -2.48
CA GLU A 196 18.35 -23.68 -1.14
C GLU A 196 18.09 -24.72 -0.04
N VAL A 197 17.11 -25.60 -0.26
CA VAL A 197 16.85 -26.73 0.65
C VAL A 197 18.07 -27.63 0.73
N ASP A 198 18.63 -28.04 -0.42
CA ASP A 198 19.80 -28.96 -0.46
C ASP A 198 21.02 -28.31 0.18
N ARG A 199 21.25 -27.02 -0.02
CA ARG A 199 22.34 -26.27 0.64
C ARG A 199 22.17 -26.25 2.16
N PHE A 200 20.97 -26.01 2.67
CA PHE A 200 20.70 -26.02 4.10
C PHE A 200 20.90 -27.42 4.70
N LEU A 201 20.42 -28.46 4.03
CA LEU A 201 20.59 -29.87 4.49
C LEU A 201 22.04 -30.35 4.47
N ALA A 202 22.83 -29.80 3.57
CA ALA A 202 24.29 -30.13 3.49
C ALA A 202 25.12 -29.41 4.56
N ASP A 203 24.58 -28.34 5.16
CA ASP A 203 25.26 -27.54 6.16
C ASP A 203 25.12 -28.18 7.55
N GLN A 204 26.20 -28.80 8.04
CA GLN A 204 26.28 -29.52 9.32
C GLN A 204 26.83 -28.65 10.47
N SER A 205 26.97 -27.34 10.26
CA SER A 205 27.48 -26.44 11.30
C SER A 205 26.41 -26.10 12.33
N ASP A 206 26.83 -25.85 13.56
CA ASP A 206 25.95 -25.54 14.71
C ASP A 206 25.11 -24.27 14.48
N ASN A 207 25.59 -23.35 13.65
CA ASN A 207 24.91 -22.09 13.31
C ASN A 207 24.30 -22.08 11.89
N ALA A 208 24.00 -23.22 11.32
CA ALA A 208 23.43 -23.34 9.98
C ALA A 208 22.07 -22.59 9.87
N TYR A 209 21.22 -22.67 10.91
CA TYR A 209 19.93 -22.04 10.96
C TYR A 209 20.06 -20.51 11.06
N GLU A 210 20.93 -20.02 11.93
CA GLU A 210 21.19 -18.57 12.08
C GLU A 210 21.69 -17.96 10.76
N ARG A 211 22.63 -18.63 10.07
CA ARG A 211 23.09 -18.18 8.74
C ARG A 211 21.99 -18.18 7.69
N LEU A 212 21.09 -19.16 7.74
CA LEU A 212 19.92 -19.18 6.87
C LEU A 212 19.04 -17.96 7.15
N VAL A 213 18.73 -17.67 8.42
CA VAL A 213 17.93 -16.52 8.84
C VAL A 213 18.60 -15.20 8.42
N ASP A 214 19.90 -15.03 8.70
CA ASP A 214 20.66 -13.83 8.31
C ASP A 214 20.61 -13.60 6.79
N ARG A 215 20.75 -14.66 6.00
CA ARG A 215 20.64 -14.57 4.54
C ARG A 215 19.26 -14.12 4.08
N LEU A 216 18.20 -14.63 4.72
CA LEU A 216 16.83 -14.28 4.38
C LEU A 216 16.49 -12.85 4.80
N LEU A 217 16.95 -12.39 5.96
CA LEU A 217 16.80 -11.02 6.44
C LEU A 217 17.53 -10.01 5.53
N ASN A 218 18.65 -10.41 4.91
CA ASN A 218 19.37 -9.58 3.94
C ASN A 218 18.79 -9.66 2.51
N SER A 219 17.73 -10.42 2.30
CA SER A 219 17.04 -10.50 1.00
C SER A 219 16.15 -9.28 0.78
N PRO A 220 16.12 -8.68 -0.43
CA PRO A 220 15.14 -7.65 -0.76
C PRO A 220 13.68 -8.08 -0.53
N ARG A 221 13.41 -9.38 -0.61
CA ARG A 221 12.09 -9.96 -0.38
C ARG A 221 11.60 -9.82 1.06
N PHE A 222 12.51 -9.65 2.02
CA PHE A 222 12.15 -9.43 3.42
C PHE A 222 11.32 -8.16 3.60
N GLY A 223 11.79 -7.03 3.08
CA GLY A 223 11.02 -5.78 3.13
C GLY A 223 9.73 -5.84 2.32
N GLU A 224 9.73 -6.51 1.15
CA GLU A 224 8.50 -6.73 0.38
C GLU A 224 7.47 -7.53 1.19
N ARG A 225 7.88 -8.58 1.90
CA ARG A 225 7.00 -9.40 2.75
C ARG A 225 6.43 -8.62 3.93
N LEU A 226 7.28 -7.87 4.64
CA LEU A 226 6.84 -7.06 5.79
C LEU A 226 5.97 -5.89 5.38
N ALA A 227 6.19 -5.33 4.19
CA ALA A 227 5.41 -4.19 3.71
C ALA A 227 3.93 -4.53 3.49
N VAL A 228 3.56 -5.78 3.24
CA VAL A 228 2.17 -6.18 2.90
C VAL A 228 1.18 -5.69 3.96
N ASP A 229 1.41 -6.07 5.22
CA ASP A 229 0.50 -5.72 6.31
C ASP A 229 0.49 -4.20 6.58
N TRP A 230 1.65 -3.53 6.38
CA TRP A 230 1.74 -2.07 6.51
C TRP A 230 0.99 -1.35 5.40
N LEU A 231 1.09 -1.82 4.15
CA LEU A 231 0.39 -1.25 3.00
C LEU A 231 -1.13 -1.39 3.16
N ASP A 232 -1.61 -2.55 3.64
CA ASP A 232 -3.02 -2.77 3.93
C ASP A 232 -3.52 -1.83 5.03
N ALA A 233 -2.80 -1.76 6.16
CA ALA A 233 -3.15 -0.85 7.26
C ALA A 233 -3.17 0.62 6.82
N ALA A 234 -2.24 1.01 5.93
CA ALA A 234 -2.14 2.35 5.38
C ALA A 234 -3.09 2.60 4.19
N ARG A 235 -3.94 1.67 3.78
CA ARG A 235 -4.93 1.79 2.68
C ARG A 235 -4.27 2.04 1.32
N TYR A 236 -3.08 1.49 1.08
CA TYR A 236 -2.36 1.70 -0.18
C TYR A 236 -3.17 1.25 -1.40
N ALA A 237 -3.22 2.11 -2.41
CA ALA A 237 -3.69 1.77 -3.75
C ALA A 237 -3.08 2.71 -4.81
N ASP A 238 -2.83 2.17 -6.01
CA ASP A 238 -2.46 2.96 -7.19
C ASP A 238 -3.70 3.41 -7.99
N THR A 239 -4.83 3.55 -7.28
CA THR A 239 -6.09 4.06 -7.83
C THR A 239 -6.78 5.00 -6.84
N HIS A 240 -7.78 5.74 -7.30
CA HIS A 240 -8.50 6.71 -6.48
C HIS A 240 -9.43 6.07 -5.44
N GLY A 241 -9.87 4.82 -5.63
CA GLY A 241 -10.62 4.05 -4.64
C GLY A 241 -12.11 4.36 -4.51
N TYR A 242 -12.66 5.31 -5.28
CA TYR A 242 -14.09 5.57 -5.40
C TYR A 242 -14.64 5.02 -6.72
N HIS A 243 -15.89 5.31 -7.05
CA HIS A 243 -16.60 4.69 -8.17
C HIS A 243 -15.98 4.94 -9.57
N GLU A 244 -15.30 6.07 -9.79
CA GLU A 244 -14.55 6.32 -11.03
C GLU A 244 -13.19 5.62 -11.02
N ASP A 245 -12.65 5.37 -9.85
CA ASP A 245 -11.42 4.62 -9.58
C ASP A 245 -10.26 4.89 -10.56
N PHE A 246 -10.01 6.15 -10.86
CA PHE A 246 -8.93 6.55 -11.76
C PHE A 246 -7.56 6.12 -11.24
N HIS A 247 -6.67 5.80 -12.17
CA HIS A 247 -5.28 5.48 -11.87
C HIS A 247 -4.54 6.66 -11.21
N ARG A 248 -3.67 6.36 -10.24
CA ARG A 248 -2.69 7.28 -9.65
C ARG A 248 -1.39 6.54 -9.33
N ASP A 249 -0.29 7.29 -9.18
CA ASP A 249 1.04 6.73 -8.89
C ASP A 249 1.38 6.91 -7.42
N MET A 250 0.98 5.96 -6.57
CA MET A 250 1.37 5.90 -5.15
C MET A 250 2.54 4.94 -4.90
N TRP A 251 2.94 4.18 -5.93
CA TRP A 251 4.05 3.22 -5.86
C TRP A 251 5.37 3.79 -5.31
N PRO A 252 5.74 5.09 -5.47
CA PRO A 252 6.97 5.60 -4.88
C PRO A 252 6.97 5.52 -3.35
N TRP A 253 5.81 5.73 -2.71
CA TRP A 253 5.66 5.56 -1.27
C TRP A 253 5.76 4.08 -0.86
N ARG A 254 5.10 3.16 -1.57
CA ARG A 254 5.25 1.72 -1.36
C ARG A 254 6.72 1.30 -1.39
N ASP A 255 7.44 1.72 -2.41
CA ASP A 255 8.85 1.39 -2.58
C ASP A 255 9.73 2.03 -1.49
N TRP A 256 9.34 3.21 -0.98
CA TRP A 256 9.98 3.81 0.18
C TRP A 256 9.78 2.93 1.43
N VAL A 257 8.56 2.45 1.70
CA VAL A 257 8.25 1.54 2.82
C VAL A 257 9.10 0.27 2.73
N ILE A 258 9.14 -0.37 1.57
CA ILE A 258 9.94 -1.59 1.35
C ILE A 258 11.43 -1.33 1.63
N ARG A 259 11.98 -0.21 1.15
CA ARG A 259 13.38 0.15 1.40
C ARG A 259 13.65 0.43 2.87
N ALA A 260 12.77 1.17 3.55
CA ALA A 260 12.89 1.49 4.96
C ALA A 260 12.93 0.20 5.82
N LEU A 261 12.07 -0.77 5.52
CA LEU A 261 12.04 -2.07 6.18
C LEU A 261 13.30 -2.89 5.89
N ASN A 262 13.77 -2.93 4.64
CA ASN A 262 15.03 -3.61 4.28
C ASN A 262 16.27 -2.97 4.91
N GLN A 263 16.22 -1.67 5.20
CA GLN A 263 17.29 -0.94 5.89
C GLN A 263 17.19 -1.04 7.41
N ASN A 264 16.18 -1.74 7.92
CA ASN A 264 15.87 -1.83 9.35
C ASN A 264 15.79 -0.45 9.99
N MET A 265 15.07 0.49 9.33
CA MET A 265 14.89 1.87 9.82
C MET A 265 14.26 1.84 11.22
N PRO A 266 14.80 2.57 12.22
CA PRO A 266 14.19 2.69 13.53
C PRO A 266 12.72 3.15 13.42
N PHE A 267 11.83 2.56 14.23
CA PHE A 267 10.40 2.80 14.12
C PHE A 267 9.99 4.27 14.36
N ASP A 268 10.66 4.95 15.25
CA ASP A 268 10.45 6.38 15.53
C ASP A 268 10.78 7.24 14.30
N GLN A 269 11.88 6.94 13.60
CA GLN A 269 12.22 7.58 12.34
C GLN A 269 11.20 7.22 11.24
N PHE A 270 10.85 5.94 11.11
CA PHE A 270 9.89 5.44 10.14
C PHE A 270 8.51 6.11 10.31
N ALA A 271 8.05 6.26 11.56
CA ALA A 271 6.81 6.95 11.86
C ALA A 271 6.88 8.45 11.59
N THR A 272 7.95 9.11 12.05
CA THR A 272 8.14 10.55 11.87
C THR A 272 8.19 10.94 10.40
N GLU A 273 8.93 10.20 9.58
CA GLU A 273 9.04 10.50 8.16
C GLU A 273 7.72 10.29 7.40
N GLN A 274 6.89 9.32 7.79
CA GLN A 274 5.59 9.11 7.16
C GLN A 274 4.54 10.15 7.56
N ILE A 275 4.58 10.64 8.79
CA ILE A 275 3.59 11.61 9.27
C ILE A 275 3.99 13.04 8.90
N ALA A 276 5.27 13.39 9.02
CA ALA A 276 5.78 14.74 8.95
C ALA A 276 7.16 14.87 8.28
N GLY A 277 7.51 13.96 7.37
CA GLY A 277 8.81 13.95 6.69
C GLY A 277 9.10 15.22 5.89
N ASP A 278 8.07 15.85 5.33
CA ASP A 278 8.15 17.14 4.62
C ASP A 278 8.43 18.34 5.53
N LEU A 279 8.14 18.23 6.82
CA LEU A 279 8.37 19.27 7.82
C LEU A 279 9.74 19.19 8.49
N LEU A 280 10.54 18.17 8.18
CA LEU A 280 11.87 18.02 8.73
C LEU A 280 12.80 19.13 8.19
N PRO A 281 13.79 19.60 8.98
CA PRO A 281 14.77 20.58 8.52
C PRO A 281 15.51 20.06 7.28
N ASN A 282 15.49 20.82 6.19
CA ASN A 282 16.09 20.43 4.90
C ASN A 282 15.58 19.08 4.37
N ALA A 283 14.27 18.84 4.48
CA ALA A 283 13.64 17.61 4.07
C ALA A 283 14.09 17.15 2.67
N THR A 284 14.57 15.91 2.60
CA THR A 284 14.96 15.28 1.34
C THR A 284 13.74 14.86 0.52
N ASN A 285 13.92 14.64 -0.79
CA ASN A 285 12.84 14.10 -1.63
C ASN A 285 12.29 12.77 -1.09
N GLN A 286 13.15 11.90 -0.54
CA GLN A 286 12.73 10.63 0.05
C GLN A 286 11.86 10.82 1.31
N GLN A 287 12.17 11.80 2.15
CA GLN A 287 11.35 12.15 3.32
C GLN A 287 9.99 12.75 2.91
N GLN A 288 9.97 13.53 1.82
CA GLN A 288 8.72 13.99 1.25
C GLN A 288 7.89 12.82 0.66
N VAL A 289 8.53 11.85 -0.03
CA VAL A 289 7.86 10.63 -0.52
C VAL A 289 7.25 9.84 0.64
N ALA A 290 7.93 9.77 1.78
CA ALA A 290 7.42 9.07 2.97
C ALA A 290 6.05 9.58 3.41
N THR A 291 5.77 10.90 3.27
CA THR A 291 4.47 11.49 3.63
C THR A 291 3.31 11.05 2.71
N GLY A 292 3.58 10.25 1.70
CA GLY A 292 2.58 9.55 0.91
C GLY A 292 1.60 8.72 1.75
N PHE A 293 1.99 8.31 2.97
CA PHE A 293 1.08 7.75 3.97
C PHE A 293 -0.19 8.59 4.13
N ASN A 294 -0.04 9.91 4.24
CA ASN A 294 -1.15 10.85 4.40
C ASN A 294 -1.98 11.02 3.10
N ARG A 295 -1.53 10.46 1.97
CA ARG A 295 -2.16 10.61 0.65
C ARG A 295 -2.85 9.33 0.16
N ASN A 296 -2.79 8.24 0.93
CA ASN A 296 -3.40 6.96 0.57
C ASN A 296 -4.93 6.92 0.69
N HIS A 297 -5.57 7.97 1.23
CA HIS A 297 -7.04 8.04 1.27
C HIS A 297 -7.64 7.97 -0.14
N GLY A 298 -8.89 7.53 -0.25
CA GLY A 298 -9.62 7.58 -1.51
C GLY A 298 -9.83 9.03 -1.99
N VAL A 299 -9.97 9.22 -3.30
CA VAL A 299 -10.26 10.52 -3.94
C VAL A 299 -11.49 10.37 -4.83
N THR A 300 -12.46 11.26 -4.68
CA THR A 300 -13.69 11.24 -5.50
C THR A 300 -13.60 12.21 -6.69
N ALA A 301 -14.27 11.84 -7.78
CA ALA A 301 -14.38 12.68 -8.97
C ALA A 301 -15.64 13.59 -8.95
N SER A 302 -16.53 13.41 -7.97
CA SER A 302 -17.82 14.14 -7.92
C SER A 302 -18.25 14.44 -6.48
N GLY A 303 -19.06 15.44 -6.29
CA GLY A 303 -19.61 15.84 -5.00
C GLY A 303 -19.26 17.27 -4.60
N ILE A 304 -19.45 17.61 -3.33
CA ILE A 304 -19.11 18.91 -2.77
C ILE A 304 -17.66 18.89 -2.30
N SER A 305 -16.81 19.69 -2.94
CA SER A 305 -15.35 19.64 -2.75
C SER A 305 -14.94 19.83 -1.29
N GLU A 306 -15.54 20.75 -0.55
CA GLU A 306 -15.19 21.00 0.86
C GLU A 306 -15.62 19.85 1.78
N GLU A 307 -16.75 19.22 1.52
CA GLU A 307 -17.19 18.04 2.30
C GLU A 307 -16.18 16.89 2.16
N TYR A 308 -15.78 16.57 0.94
CA TYR A 308 -14.79 15.52 0.71
C TYR A 308 -13.39 15.88 1.22
N ARG A 309 -13.00 17.16 1.13
CA ARG A 309 -11.73 17.59 1.75
C ARG A 309 -11.74 17.33 3.27
N VAL A 310 -12.85 17.61 3.93
CA VAL A 310 -13.03 17.31 5.36
C VAL A 310 -13.03 15.81 5.63
N GLU A 311 -13.71 15.01 4.79
CA GLU A 311 -13.67 13.54 4.89
C GLU A 311 -12.25 12.98 4.74
N TYR A 312 -11.40 13.54 3.87
CA TYR A 312 -10.00 13.13 3.75
C TYR A 312 -9.18 13.44 5.01
N VAL A 313 -9.45 14.55 5.68
CA VAL A 313 -8.83 14.87 6.98
C VAL A 313 -9.31 13.89 8.05
N ILE A 314 -10.60 13.60 8.11
CA ILE A 314 -11.19 12.61 9.03
C ILE A 314 -10.55 11.23 8.82
N ASP A 315 -10.38 10.82 7.57
CA ASP A 315 -9.74 9.55 7.21
C ASP A 315 -8.28 9.49 7.67
N ARG A 316 -7.52 10.59 7.52
CA ARG A 316 -6.13 10.68 8.05
C ARG A 316 -6.09 10.53 9.58
N VAL A 317 -7.01 11.18 10.29
CA VAL A 317 -7.13 11.04 11.75
C VAL A 317 -7.38 9.57 12.12
N LYS A 318 -8.40 8.96 11.52
CA LYS A 318 -8.78 7.57 11.79
C LYS A 318 -7.64 6.59 11.48
N THR A 319 -6.99 6.77 10.35
CA THR A 319 -5.91 5.87 9.94
C THR A 319 -4.65 6.07 10.78
N THR A 320 -4.24 7.32 11.01
CA THR A 320 -3.04 7.60 11.82
C THR A 320 -3.22 7.08 13.24
N SER A 321 -4.40 7.29 13.84
CA SER A 321 -4.68 6.76 15.18
C SER A 321 -4.68 5.23 15.21
N ALA A 322 -5.27 4.58 14.21
CA ALA A 322 -5.31 3.12 14.16
C ALA A 322 -3.93 2.50 13.91
N VAL A 323 -3.16 3.04 12.95
CA VAL A 323 -1.89 2.45 12.51
C VAL A 323 -0.74 2.74 13.49
N PHE A 324 -0.63 3.96 14.00
CA PHE A 324 0.51 4.35 14.84
C PHE A 324 0.22 4.30 16.34
N LEU A 325 -1.04 4.51 16.74
CA LEU A 325 -1.41 4.54 18.16
C LEU A 325 -2.18 3.29 18.62
N GLY A 326 -2.66 2.47 17.68
CA GLY A 326 -3.54 1.33 17.99
C GLY A 326 -4.90 1.75 18.58
N LEU A 327 -5.35 3.00 18.34
CA LEU A 327 -6.55 3.59 18.91
C LEU A 327 -7.62 3.81 17.84
N THR A 328 -8.88 3.53 18.16
CA THR A 328 -10.02 3.73 17.27
C THR A 328 -10.70 5.08 17.53
N MET A 329 -10.10 6.18 17.12
CA MET A 329 -10.63 7.52 17.38
C MET A 329 -11.92 7.88 16.64
N GLY A 330 -12.37 7.07 15.67
CA GLY A 330 -13.50 7.40 14.81
C GLY A 330 -14.81 7.71 15.54
N CYS A 331 -15.09 7.06 16.67
CA CYS A 331 -16.29 7.33 17.48
C CYS A 331 -16.27 8.75 18.09
N ALA A 332 -15.07 9.25 18.40
CA ALA A 332 -14.89 10.58 18.98
C ALA A 332 -15.15 11.74 18.00
N GLN A 333 -15.41 11.45 16.73
CA GLN A 333 -15.86 12.45 15.75
C GLN A 333 -17.20 13.11 16.14
N CYS A 334 -18.15 12.33 16.70
CA CYS A 334 -19.51 12.79 16.98
C CYS A 334 -19.78 12.98 18.48
N HIS A 335 -19.11 12.24 19.35
CA HIS A 335 -19.29 12.28 20.81
C HIS A 335 -18.02 11.73 21.48
N ASP A 336 -17.86 11.95 22.78
CA ASP A 336 -16.74 11.35 23.52
C ASP A 336 -16.74 9.82 23.39
N HIS A 337 -15.55 9.21 23.27
CA HIS A 337 -15.43 7.77 23.06
C HIS A 337 -16.00 7.02 24.26
N LYS A 338 -16.78 5.95 24.00
CA LYS A 338 -17.52 5.25 25.06
C LYS A 338 -16.60 4.51 26.04
N TYR A 339 -15.52 3.93 25.57
CA TYR A 339 -14.66 3.03 26.34
C TYR A 339 -13.30 3.64 26.67
N ASP A 340 -12.72 4.34 25.71
CA ASP A 340 -11.39 4.93 25.81
C ASP A 340 -11.48 6.39 26.26
N PRO A 341 -10.49 6.91 27.00
CA PRO A 341 -10.48 8.30 27.47
C PRO A 341 -10.11 9.27 26.35
N ILE A 342 -10.86 9.24 25.25
CA ILE A 342 -10.68 10.07 24.07
C ILE A 342 -11.93 10.93 23.90
N THR A 343 -11.78 12.24 24.09
CA THR A 343 -12.90 13.17 23.94
C THR A 343 -13.10 13.59 22.48
N GLN A 344 -14.29 14.06 22.14
CA GLN A 344 -14.55 14.72 20.86
C GLN A 344 -13.58 15.88 20.61
N LYS A 345 -13.24 16.61 21.67
CA LYS A 345 -12.25 17.70 21.62
C LYS A 345 -10.86 17.20 21.21
N ASP A 346 -10.46 16.02 21.68
CA ASP A 346 -9.18 15.43 21.29
C ASP A 346 -9.17 14.99 19.84
N PHE A 347 -10.30 14.45 19.34
CA PHE A 347 -10.47 14.17 17.91
C PHE A 347 -10.23 15.41 17.05
N TYR A 348 -10.89 16.53 17.38
CA TYR A 348 -10.76 17.76 16.59
C TYR A 348 -9.41 18.49 16.79
N ARG A 349 -8.75 18.31 17.92
CA ARG A 349 -7.35 18.72 18.11
C ARG A 349 -6.41 17.94 17.20
N PHE A 350 -6.62 16.64 17.11
CA PHE A 350 -5.83 15.78 16.22
C PHE A 350 -6.15 16.07 14.75
N PHE A 351 -7.42 16.28 14.41
CA PHE A 351 -7.87 16.73 13.09
C PHE A 351 -7.16 18.01 12.64
N ALA A 352 -6.92 18.97 13.53
CA ALA A 352 -6.29 20.24 13.19
C ALA A 352 -4.87 20.08 12.60
N TYR A 353 -4.12 19.03 12.97
CA TYR A 353 -2.79 18.77 12.40
C TYR A 353 -2.86 18.45 10.89
N PHE A 354 -3.91 17.80 10.43
CA PHE A 354 -4.09 17.42 9.02
C PHE A 354 -4.93 18.40 8.22
N ASN A 355 -5.60 19.35 8.87
CA ASN A 355 -6.49 20.32 8.22
C ASN A 355 -5.75 21.47 7.50
N THR A 356 -4.44 21.52 7.62
CA THR A 356 -3.58 22.51 6.94
C THR A 356 -3.12 22.07 5.55
N ILE A 357 -3.41 20.83 5.14
CA ILE A 357 -3.06 20.32 3.82
C ILE A 357 -3.96 20.96 2.77
N THR A 358 -3.35 21.42 1.66
CA THR A 358 -4.01 22.20 0.60
C THR A 358 -4.61 21.32 -0.51
N ASP A 359 -5.01 20.10 -0.20
CA ASP A 359 -5.65 19.21 -1.16
C ASP A 359 -7.10 19.65 -1.48
N LYS A 360 -7.55 19.28 -2.67
CA LYS A 360 -8.94 19.47 -3.09
C LYS A 360 -9.75 18.22 -2.73
N GLY A 361 -11.03 18.41 -2.39
CA GLY A 361 -11.91 17.29 -2.06
C GLY A 361 -12.43 16.53 -3.28
N VAL A 362 -12.46 17.16 -4.45
CA VAL A 362 -12.96 16.56 -5.70
C VAL A 362 -11.96 16.77 -6.81
N GLU A 363 -11.61 15.70 -7.51
CA GLU A 363 -10.69 15.75 -8.65
C GLU A 363 -11.14 14.77 -9.74
N ASN A 364 -11.66 15.30 -10.83
CA ASN A 364 -12.18 14.49 -11.95
C ASN A 364 -11.13 14.35 -13.06
N ARG A 365 -10.03 13.64 -12.76
CA ARG A 365 -9.00 13.31 -13.73
C ARG A 365 -8.20 12.08 -13.28
N SER A 366 -7.63 11.37 -14.24
CA SER A 366 -6.63 10.35 -13.98
C SER A 366 -5.29 10.97 -13.55
N GLY A 367 -4.53 10.25 -12.75
CA GLY A 367 -3.23 10.65 -12.20
C GLY A 367 -3.34 11.19 -10.78
N ASN A 368 -2.19 11.59 -10.24
CA ASN A 368 -2.10 12.13 -8.90
C ASN A 368 -2.73 13.53 -8.82
N VAL A 369 -3.29 13.85 -7.67
CA VAL A 369 -3.91 15.14 -7.39
C VAL A 369 -2.97 16.05 -6.58
N ASP A 370 -3.14 17.37 -6.74
CA ASP A 370 -2.34 18.34 -6.00
C ASP A 370 -2.55 18.22 -4.46
N PRO A 371 -1.52 18.52 -3.65
CA PRO A 371 -0.14 18.89 -4.01
C PRO A 371 0.70 17.70 -4.49
N LEU A 372 1.60 17.94 -5.45
CA LEU A 372 2.44 16.92 -6.11
C LEU A 372 3.91 17.12 -5.82
N ILE A 373 4.65 16.03 -5.79
CA ILE A 373 6.11 16.04 -5.90
C ILE A 373 6.54 15.22 -7.11
N ARG A 374 7.68 15.59 -7.71
CA ARG A 374 8.33 14.77 -8.73
C ARG A 374 9.26 13.78 -8.06
N VAL A 375 9.08 12.52 -8.37
CA VAL A 375 9.95 11.45 -7.89
C VAL A 375 10.74 10.92 -9.08
N GLU A 376 12.05 10.94 -8.97
CA GLU A 376 12.93 10.29 -9.93
C GLU A 376 13.00 8.80 -9.58
N ASP A 377 12.59 7.95 -10.53
CA ASP A 377 12.83 6.51 -10.42
C ASP A 377 14.33 6.24 -10.65
N PRO A 378 15.08 5.72 -9.66
CA PRO A 378 16.50 5.44 -9.81
C PRO A 378 16.83 4.49 -10.96
N ILE A 379 15.94 3.54 -11.26
CA ILE A 379 16.11 2.56 -12.35
C ILE A 379 15.97 3.28 -13.69
N MET A 380 14.91 4.08 -13.84
CA MET A 380 14.70 4.88 -15.06
C MET A 380 15.80 5.93 -15.25
N LEU A 381 16.25 6.56 -14.17
CA LEU A 381 17.36 7.51 -14.22
C LEU A 381 18.67 6.85 -14.68
N ALA A 382 18.97 5.65 -14.18
CA ALA A 382 20.14 4.89 -14.59
C ALA A 382 20.04 4.45 -16.06
N ALA A 383 18.86 3.96 -16.50
CA ALA A 383 18.60 3.59 -17.89
C ALA A 383 18.71 4.80 -18.83
N THR A 384 18.19 5.94 -18.43
CA THR A 384 18.28 7.19 -19.19
C THR A 384 19.73 7.62 -19.37
N LYS A 385 20.53 7.63 -18.30
CA LYS A 385 21.97 7.97 -18.37
C LYS A 385 22.76 7.03 -19.27
N GLU A 386 22.43 5.72 -19.25
CA GLU A 386 23.07 4.75 -20.13
C GLU A 386 22.66 4.95 -21.58
N ALA A 387 21.38 5.25 -21.84
CA ALA A 387 20.88 5.57 -23.18
C ALA A 387 21.54 6.86 -23.72
N GLU A 388 21.69 7.90 -22.90
CA GLU A 388 22.39 9.14 -23.27
C GLU A 388 23.86 8.89 -23.64
N LYS A 389 24.58 8.09 -22.86
CA LYS A 389 25.96 7.69 -23.21
C LYS A 389 26.02 6.95 -24.56
N ARG A 390 25.08 6.05 -24.79
CA ARG A 390 25.01 5.31 -26.05
C ARG A 390 24.71 6.22 -27.23
N LEU A 391 23.80 7.18 -27.07
CA LEU A 391 23.52 8.21 -28.07
C LEU A 391 24.77 9.06 -28.38
N GLN A 392 25.51 9.50 -27.36
CA GLN A 392 26.76 10.25 -27.54
C GLN A 392 27.82 9.41 -28.29
N SER A 393 27.94 8.13 -27.96
CA SER A 393 28.86 7.22 -28.67
C SER A 393 28.48 7.09 -30.18
N ILE A 394 27.19 6.85 -30.46
CA ILE A 394 26.69 6.74 -31.84
C ILE A 394 26.90 8.05 -32.60
N ALA A 395 26.61 9.21 -31.98
CA ALA A 395 26.85 10.50 -32.61
C ALA A 395 28.32 10.69 -32.97
N SER A 396 29.24 10.35 -32.06
CA SER A 396 30.68 10.39 -32.32
C SER A 396 31.12 9.44 -33.44
N GLU A 397 30.54 8.23 -33.50
CA GLU A 397 30.82 7.28 -34.60
C GLU A 397 30.29 7.80 -35.93
N MET A 398 29.09 8.38 -35.97
CA MET A 398 28.52 9.01 -37.16
C MET A 398 29.41 10.15 -37.65
N ASP A 399 29.88 11.02 -36.75
CA ASP A 399 30.79 12.11 -37.14
C ASP A 399 32.08 11.59 -37.76
N LYS A 400 32.67 10.54 -37.20
CA LYS A 400 33.86 9.90 -37.76
C LYS A 400 33.57 9.34 -39.17
N VAL A 401 32.47 8.67 -39.36
CA VAL A 401 32.05 8.15 -40.67
C VAL A 401 31.85 9.30 -41.68
N HIS A 402 31.18 10.37 -41.24
CA HIS A 402 30.99 11.57 -42.07
C HIS A 402 32.33 12.22 -42.45
N GLN A 403 33.26 12.37 -41.52
CA GLN A 403 34.58 12.92 -41.81
C GLN A 403 35.38 12.07 -42.81
N VAL A 404 35.34 10.75 -42.65
CA VAL A 404 36.04 9.83 -43.55
C VAL A 404 35.40 9.81 -44.95
N ARG A 405 34.06 9.83 -45.03
CA ARG A 405 33.35 9.74 -46.27
C ARG A 405 33.15 11.08 -47.01
N ARG A 406 33.26 12.19 -46.32
CA ARG A 406 33.05 13.54 -46.90
C ARG A 406 33.89 13.79 -48.15
N PRO A 407 35.20 13.50 -48.22
CA PRO A 407 35.99 13.67 -49.43
C PRO A 407 35.53 12.81 -50.58
N GLU A 408 35.05 11.61 -50.30
CA GLU A 408 34.52 10.68 -51.34
C GLU A 408 33.20 11.22 -51.93
N ILE A 409 32.33 11.72 -51.07
CA ILE A 409 31.04 12.32 -51.44
C ILE A 409 31.26 13.61 -52.23
N GLU A 410 32.18 14.48 -51.81
CA GLU A 410 32.52 15.71 -52.52
C GLU A 410 33.12 15.43 -53.91
N LYS A 411 33.99 14.41 -54.00
CA LYS A 411 34.54 13.95 -55.29
C LYS A 411 33.44 13.43 -56.20
N TRP A 412 32.54 12.64 -55.66
CA TRP A 412 31.39 12.09 -56.38
C TRP A 412 30.43 13.19 -56.87
N LEU A 413 30.06 14.13 -56.00
CA LEU A 413 29.24 15.29 -56.32
C LEU A 413 29.88 16.14 -57.43
N THR A 414 31.19 16.39 -57.36
CA THR A 414 31.93 17.14 -58.37
C THR A 414 31.95 16.42 -59.71
N GLY A 415 32.06 15.09 -59.71
CA GLY A 415 31.98 14.28 -60.94
C GLY A 415 30.59 14.30 -61.59
N LEU A 416 29.54 14.28 -60.77
CA LEU A 416 28.17 14.44 -61.24
C LEU A 416 27.92 15.81 -61.91
N GLN A 417 28.39 16.90 -61.25
CA GLN A 417 28.26 18.26 -61.81
C GLN A 417 29.02 18.47 -63.09
N LYS A 418 30.10 17.75 -63.29
CA LYS A 418 30.89 17.80 -64.55
C LYS A 418 30.38 16.88 -65.62
N GLY A 419 29.37 16.06 -65.37
CA GLY A 419 28.85 15.07 -66.30
C GLY A 419 29.75 13.85 -66.52
N ASP A 420 30.84 13.74 -65.71
CA ASP A 420 31.83 12.66 -65.84
C ASP A 420 31.37 11.36 -65.19
N LEU A 421 30.31 11.43 -64.40
CA LEU A 421 29.73 10.28 -63.69
C LEU A 421 28.22 10.19 -64.05
N THR A 422 27.81 9.09 -64.52
CA THR A 422 26.38 8.75 -64.60
C THR A 422 25.93 8.39 -63.14
N SER A 423 24.85 8.99 -62.69
CA SER A 423 24.22 8.55 -61.45
C SER A 423 24.04 7.03 -61.46
N PRO A 424 24.57 6.29 -60.51
CA PRO A 424 24.30 4.87 -60.48
C PRO A 424 22.79 4.70 -60.41
N GLN A 425 22.21 4.12 -61.46
CA GLN A 425 20.82 3.64 -61.38
C GLN A 425 20.80 2.67 -60.19
N PRO A 426 19.90 2.81 -59.25
CA PRO A 426 19.77 1.81 -58.17
C PRO A 426 19.35 0.48 -58.83
N VAL A 427 20.34 -0.35 -59.12
CA VAL A 427 20.10 -1.69 -59.66
C VAL A 427 19.79 -2.56 -58.42
N PHE A 428 18.55 -2.55 -58.00
CA PHE A 428 18.05 -3.62 -57.14
C PHE A 428 18.02 -4.92 -57.95
N ARG A 429 19.16 -5.61 -58.01
CA ARG A 429 19.29 -6.87 -58.75
C ARG A 429 18.77 -8.09 -58.00
N GLU A 430 18.46 -7.94 -56.73
CA GLU A 430 17.89 -9.01 -55.92
C GLU A 430 16.69 -8.48 -55.11
N PRO A 431 15.62 -9.29 -54.96
CA PRO A 431 14.51 -8.91 -54.10
C PRO A 431 15.03 -8.71 -52.67
N ILE A 432 14.84 -7.52 -52.13
CA ILE A 432 15.17 -7.24 -50.73
C ILE A 432 14.27 -8.15 -49.89
N PHE A 433 14.90 -9.05 -49.14
CA PHE A 433 14.16 -9.97 -48.27
C PHE A 433 13.38 -9.16 -47.24
N GLY A 434 12.08 -9.42 -47.15
CA GLY A 434 11.18 -8.68 -46.23
C GLY A 434 10.66 -7.35 -46.80
N LEU A 435 10.87 -7.02 -48.07
CA LEU A 435 10.30 -5.82 -48.67
C LEU A 435 8.77 -5.95 -48.77
N VAL A 436 8.06 -5.12 -47.99
CA VAL A 436 6.59 -5.13 -47.89
C VAL A 436 5.96 -4.33 -49.02
N ALA A 437 6.55 -3.19 -49.38
CA ALA A 437 6.06 -2.32 -50.43
C ALA A 437 7.18 -1.51 -51.07
N HIS A 438 7.06 -1.26 -52.39
CA HIS A 438 7.98 -0.43 -53.16
C HIS A 438 7.21 0.37 -54.21
N PHE A 439 7.20 1.69 -54.09
CA PHE A 439 6.53 2.59 -55.02
C PHE A 439 7.56 3.42 -55.77
N HIS A 440 7.57 3.33 -57.09
CA HIS A 440 8.53 4.06 -57.95
C HIS A 440 8.18 5.55 -58.04
N LEU A 441 6.90 5.91 -57.90
CA LEU A 441 6.36 7.27 -58.05
C LEU A 441 6.76 7.91 -59.40
N ASP A 442 6.74 7.10 -60.46
CA ASP A 442 7.12 7.48 -61.83
C ASP A 442 5.93 7.40 -62.81
N GLU A 443 4.71 7.34 -62.29
CA GLU A 443 3.48 7.45 -63.05
C GLU A 443 3.41 8.84 -63.70
N ARG A 444 2.73 8.90 -64.86
CA ARG A 444 2.66 10.17 -65.59
C ARG A 444 1.42 11.00 -65.30
N GLU A 445 0.40 10.34 -64.78
CA GLU A 445 -0.89 10.97 -64.52
C GLU A 445 -1.71 10.16 -63.50
N GLY A 446 -2.73 10.78 -62.95
CA GLY A 446 -3.68 10.12 -62.03
C GLY A 446 -3.26 10.11 -60.58
N ASN A 447 -4.11 9.50 -59.74
CA ASN A 447 -3.94 9.46 -58.30
C ASN A 447 -3.60 8.07 -57.76
N ARG A 448 -3.19 7.14 -58.65
CA ARG A 448 -2.86 5.77 -58.24
C ARG A 448 -1.38 5.52 -58.48
N VAL A 449 -0.69 5.02 -57.48
CA VAL A 449 0.74 4.65 -57.57
C VAL A 449 0.90 3.14 -57.50
N VAL A 450 1.75 2.59 -58.37
CA VAL A 450 1.92 1.13 -58.49
C VAL A 450 2.89 0.62 -57.44
N ASN A 451 2.49 -0.45 -56.74
CA ASN A 451 3.39 -1.16 -55.82
C ASN A 451 4.24 -2.17 -56.65
N GLY A 452 5.53 -1.92 -56.74
CA GLY A 452 6.48 -2.77 -57.49
C GLY A 452 6.67 -4.17 -56.89
N THR A 453 6.17 -4.43 -55.66
CA THR A 453 6.18 -5.78 -55.08
C THR A 453 4.98 -6.63 -55.49
N GLY A 454 4.08 -6.11 -56.33
CA GLY A 454 2.87 -6.82 -56.82
C GLY A 454 1.68 -6.74 -55.83
N GLY A 455 1.81 -5.99 -54.73
CA GLY A 455 0.71 -5.73 -53.82
C GLY A 455 -0.26 -4.66 -54.36
N GLU A 456 -1.28 -4.32 -53.54
CA GLU A 456 -2.24 -3.26 -53.91
C GLU A 456 -1.54 -1.92 -54.15
N ALA A 457 -2.09 -1.10 -54.99
CA ALA A 457 -1.59 0.23 -55.30
C ALA A 457 -1.81 1.21 -54.15
N GLY A 458 -0.94 2.20 -54.02
CA GLY A 458 -1.16 3.37 -53.18
C GLY A 458 -2.03 4.41 -53.88
N HIS A 459 -2.57 5.36 -53.12
CA HIS A 459 -3.39 6.44 -53.64
C HIS A 459 -2.83 7.80 -53.20
N VAL A 460 -2.60 8.68 -54.21
CA VAL A 460 -2.24 10.07 -53.94
C VAL A 460 -3.46 10.80 -53.36
N ARG A 461 -3.30 11.40 -52.22
CA ARG A 461 -4.26 12.29 -51.59
C ARG A 461 -3.75 13.73 -51.71
N GLY A 462 -4.61 14.65 -52.00
CA GLY A 462 -4.26 16.01 -52.36
C GLY A 462 -4.23 16.19 -53.88
N GLN A 463 -3.52 17.20 -54.37
CA GLN A 463 -3.40 17.48 -55.82
C GLN A 463 -2.14 16.84 -56.37
N ALA A 464 -2.29 15.73 -57.12
CA ALA A 464 -1.15 15.04 -57.71
C ALA A 464 -0.53 15.90 -58.82
N GLU A 465 0.69 16.34 -58.61
CA GLU A 465 1.50 17.03 -59.61
C GLU A 465 2.67 16.13 -60.05
N TRP A 466 2.56 15.59 -61.24
CA TRP A 466 3.62 14.73 -61.82
C TRP A 466 4.61 15.59 -62.58
N VAL A 467 5.87 15.55 -62.16
CA VAL A 467 6.95 16.33 -62.75
C VAL A 467 7.82 15.40 -63.60
N GLU A 468 8.08 15.80 -64.87
CA GLU A 468 9.00 15.10 -65.72
C GLU A 468 10.13 16.05 -66.14
N ASP A 469 11.37 15.69 -65.82
CA ASP A 469 12.56 16.34 -66.35
C ASP A 469 13.26 15.43 -67.36
N ALA A 470 14.35 15.89 -67.91
CA ALA A 470 15.03 15.17 -68.98
C ALA A 470 15.51 13.76 -68.62
N GLN A 471 15.48 13.37 -67.34
CA GLN A 471 16.06 12.11 -66.84
C GLN A 471 15.13 11.35 -65.89
N ARG A 472 14.10 11.99 -65.30
CA ARG A 472 13.30 11.39 -64.26
C ARG A 472 11.84 11.84 -64.30
N LYS A 473 11.00 10.94 -63.78
CA LYS A 473 9.61 11.22 -63.46
C LYS A 473 9.43 11.10 -61.97
N SER A 474 8.67 11.98 -61.35
CA SER A 474 8.47 11.99 -59.92
C SER A 474 7.14 12.64 -59.55
N LEU A 475 6.65 12.33 -58.38
CA LEU A 475 5.51 13.01 -57.75
C LEU A 475 6.03 14.17 -56.92
N ARG A 476 5.47 15.37 -57.13
CA ARG A 476 5.78 16.55 -56.36
C ARG A 476 4.92 16.59 -55.06
N PHE A 477 5.56 16.84 -53.96
CA PHE A 477 4.92 17.01 -52.68
C PHE A 477 4.95 18.50 -52.24
N ASP A 478 3.79 19.07 -52.02
CA ASP A 478 3.59 20.50 -51.68
C ASP A 478 3.32 20.73 -50.17
N GLY A 479 3.41 19.67 -49.38
CA GLY A 479 3.08 19.67 -47.97
C GLY A 479 1.61 19.35 -47.65
N GLN A 480 0.74 19.33 -48.66
CA GLN A 480 -0.66 18.89 -48.55
C GLN A 480 -0.90 17.57 -49.28
N THR A 481 -0.05 17.27 -50.27
CA THR A 481 -0.10 16.03 -51.03
C THR A 481 0.67 14.93 -50.35
N HIS A 482 0.07 13.76 -50.18
CA HIS A 482 0.71 12.56 -49.65
C HIS A 482 0.23 11.30 -50.37
N VAL A 483 0.97 10.21 -50.20
CA VAL A 483 0.57 8.91 -50.73
C VAL A 483 0.01 8.08 -49.59
N ASP A 484 -1.26 7.71 -49.71
CA ASP A 484 -1.94 6.81 -48.81
C ASP A 484 -1.63 5.36 -49.26
N LEU A 485 -0.95 4.64 -48.41
CA LEU A 485 -0.54 3.26 -48.65
C LEU A 485 -1.52 2.23 -48.04
N GLY A 486 -2.58 2.67 -47.39
CA GLY A 486 -3.50 1.83 -46.62
C GLY A 486 -2.81 1.15 -45.45
N ASP A 487 -3.33 0.00 -45.02
CA ASP A 487 -2.85 -0.71 -43.79
C ASP A 487 -1.58 -1.55 -44.02
N ARG A 488 -0.86 -1.37 -45.11
CA ARG A 488 0.32 -2.20 -45.45
C ARG A 488 1.54 -1.96 -44.61
N ALA A 489 1.57 -0.85 -43.91
CA ALA A 489 2.62 -0.50 -42.94
C ALA A 489 2.08 -0.49 -41.50
N ALA A 490 1.06 -1.30 -41.25
CA ALA A 490 0.58 -1.52 -39.90
C ALA A 490 1.58 -2.43 -39.14
N PHE A 491 2.54 -1.81 -38.48
CA PHE A 491 3.50 -2.51 -37.62
C PHE A 491 3.05 -2.39 -36.18
N ASP A 492 3.16 -3.48 -35.43
CA ASP A 492 2.96 -3.42 -33.98
C ASP A 492 4.15 -2.66 -33.34
N ARG A 493 3.93 -2.15 -32.16
CA ARG A 493 4.91 -1.36 -31.38
C ARG A 493 6.29 -2.05 -31.23
N LEU A 494 6.32 -3.37 -31.35
CA LEU A 494 7.53 -4.18 -31.18
C LEU A 494 8.10 -4.69 -32.49
N ASP A 495 7.49 -4.41 -33.63
CA ASP A 495 7.98 -4.85 -34.94
C ASP A 495 9.16 -3.98 -35.39
N ALA A 496 10.24 -4.65 -35.81
CA ALA A 496 11.35 -3.97 -36.45
C ALA A 496 10.99 -3.67 -37.90
N PHE A 497 10.98 -2.40 -38.29
CA PHE A 497 10.76 -1.98 -39.66
C PHE A 497 11.76 -0.92 -40.11
N SER A 498 11.94 -0.80 -41.42
CA SER A 498 12.72 0.26 -42.02
C SER A 498 11.95 0.83 -43.20
N PHE A 499 12.00 2.13 -43.39
CA PHE A 499 11.49 2.78 -44.59
C PHE A 499 12.54 3.74 -45.12
N GLY A 500 12.48 3.98 -46.40
CA GLY A 500 13.38 4.92 -47.05
C GLY A 500 12.85 5.34 -48.41
N GLY A 501 13.35 6.41 -48.93
CA GLY A 501 12.97 6.93 -50.24
C GLY A 501 13.99 7.93 -50.78
N TRP A 502 13.90 8.18 -52.10
CA TRP A 502 14.69 9.23 -52.74
C TRP A 502 13.81 10.47 -52.83
N ILE A 503 14.33 11.60 -52.32
CA ILE A 503 13.68 12.91 -52.39
C ILE A 503 14.62 13.89 -53.10
N TYR A 504 14.04 14.79 -53.88
CA TYR A 504 14.74 15.92 -54.47
C TYR A 504 14.15 17.21 -53.90
N PRO A 505 14.85 17.91 -52.99
CA PRO A 505 14.34 19.14 -52.41
C PRO A 505 14.45 20.30 -53.41
N GLU A 506 13.33 20.97 -53.69
CA GLU A 506 13.30 22.17 -54.56
C GLU A 506 13.79 23.45 -53.82
N ARG A 507 13.86 23.42 -52.51
CA ARG A 507 14.40 24.51 -51.67
C ARG A 507 15.26 23.92 -50.58
N GLU A 508 16.31 24.62 -50.18
CA GLU A 508 17.00 24.33 -48.93
C GLU A 508 16.02 24.59 -47.79
N SER A 509 15.37 23.56 -47.32
CA SER A 509 14.64 23.58 -46.07
C SER A 509 15.49 22.80 -45.03
N ASN A 510 15.57 23.30 -43.80
CA ASN A 510 16.08 22.52 -42.69
C ASN A 510 15.17 21.28 -42.51
N LEU A 511 15.45 20.24 -43.33
CA LEU A 511 14.91 18.91 -43.09
C LEU A 511 15.74 18.30 -41.96
N LEU A 512 15.22 18.45 -40.75
CA LEU A 512 15.18 17.45 -39.67
C LEU A 512 14.35 17.99 -38.52
#